data_92cd92d65534725fd1fb49ba0c5ed9b5
#
_entry.id   92cd92d65534725fd1fb49ba0c5ed9b5
#
_cell.length_a   1.000
_cell.length_b   1.000
_cell.length_c   1.000
_cell.angle_alpha   90.00
_cell.angle_beta   90.00
_cell.angle_gamma   90.00
#
_symmetry.space_group_name_H-M   'P 1'
#
loop_
_entity.id
_entity.type
_entity.pdbx_description
1 polymer ?
#
loop_
_entity_poly.entity_id
_entity_poly.type
_entity_poly.pdbx_seq_one_letter_code
_entity_poly.pdbx_strand_id
1 'polypeptide(L)'
;MAKGRTTPIKVCHVAATTEGATWMLEQLRELRQRHQYEVSAIVATGDGALLRKLEAEHIPYHQFDFSFPVAGMGISALTRVLKLAELFRRERYDIVQSHLFDSMVLSRLAAWLADVPIRLAMIAGPYHLEAHTPQWIDVSTWWMQTALLPSCQYTQTLYEQAGVPTSRLHLVYYGPDESKFDSASVTPSLIRQEYGWSDDTPLVGMVAYFYPVLFASRWTPPKLHNRANKRQEDLVAAAPRILEAFPDARFVLVGSGWGEPGQQQIERVRQQIRDLGLEEQIKLTGFRTDVNNILKTLDVSVQASLSENLGGTIESLLMESPTVATRTGGMVDAVVDGKTGVLVEPADPDSLADGIITLLADRAQARAYGVAGRQWMLEKFTLACTVDRLDEVYRTYLDRRRGYSAFAGFSRGFIALFVFSYLAARLFWDITSGYRENLRARWRSLSIAGPRRFILGLPRLIVDTIVDGIKRSARWLWLRPLYIYGYIRHLLRGTAALRQWDIFFARIRGRQPPT
;
A
#
# COMPACT_ATOMS: atom_id res chain seq x y z
N MET A 1 -20.98 -25.34 9.30
CA MET A 1 -22.21 -24.61 8.93
C MET A 1 -22.71 -23.90 10.17
N ALA A 2 -22.71 -22.56 10.18
CA ALA A 2 -23.32 -21.77 11.26
C ALA A 2 -24.82 -22.08 11.27
N LYS A 3 -25.29 -22.82 12.27
CA LYS A 3 -26.68 -23.19 12.41
C LYS A 3 -27.55 -21.95 12.61
N GLY A 4 -28.46 -21.64 11.66
CA GLY A 4 -29.64 -20.86 11.91
C GLY A 4 -29.73 -19.42 11.36
N ARG A 5 -28.85 -18.95 10.47
CA ARG A 5 -29.02 -17.62 9.86
C ARG A 5 -29.75 -17.72 8.52
N THR A 6 -30.96 -17.14 8.45
CA THR A 6 -31.79 -17.06 7.22
C THR A 6 -31.49 -15.81 6.38
N THR A 7 -30.74 -14.85 6.93
CA THR A 7 -30.40 -13.59 6.24
C THR A 7 -28.95 -13.60 5.76
N PRO A 8 -28.66 -13.06 4.56
CA PRO A 8 -27.29 -12.93 4.05
C PRO A 8 -26.38 -12.13 5.00
N ILE A 9 -25.10 -12.43 4.97
CA ILE A 9 -24.07 -11.69 5.71
C ILE A 9 -23.73 -10.43 4.93
N LYS A 10 -23.92 -9.26 5.53
CA LYS A 10 -23.63 -7.97 4.91
C LYS A 10 -22.15 -7.63 4.99
N VAL A 11 -21.49 -7.61 3.84
CA VAL A 11 -20.05 -7.30 3.70
C VAL A 11 -19.86 -5.98 2.97
N CYS A 12 -19.09 -5.08 3.56
CA CYS A 12 -18.71 -3.82 2.93
C CYS A 12 -17.20 -3.75 2.77
N HIS A 13 -16.73 -3.55 1.53
CA HIS A 13 -15.33 -3.19 1.26
C HIS A 13 -15.19 -1.68 1.15
N VAL A 14 -14.14 -1.12 1.75
CA VAL A 14 -13.89 0.33 1.79
C VAL A 14 -12.54 0.65 1.19
N ALA A 15 -12.51 1.52 0.17
CA ALA A 15 -11.28 1.96 -0.49
C ALA A 15 -11.33 3.45 -0.85
N ALA A 16 -10.32 4.20 -0.42
CA ALA A 16 -10.23 5.66 -0.66
C ALA A 16 -9.75 5.97 -2.10
N THR A 17 -10.44 5.44 -3.11
CA THR A 17 -10.12 5.68 -4.52
C THR A 17 -11.37 5.62 -5.38
N THR A 18 -11.34 6.29 -6.53
CA THR A 18 -12.31 6.17 -7.63
C THR A 18 -11.69 5.51 -8.86
N GLU A 19 -10.37 5.28 -8.84
CA GLU A 19 -9.59 4.70 -9.93
C GLU A 19 -8.85 3.44 -9.46
N GLY A 20 -8.53 2.56 -10.37
CA GLY A 20 -7.85 1.31 -10.04
C GLY A 20 -8.71 0.39 -9.17
N ALA A 21 -8.11 -0.22 -8.14
CA ALA A 21 -8.75 -1.13 -7.16
C ALA A 21 -9.65 -2.21 -7.79
N THR A 22 -9.34 -2.67 -8.99
CA THR A 22 -10.05 -3.76 -9.68
C THR A 22 -10.05 -5.04 -8.86
N TRP A 23 -8.99 -5.30 -8.13
CA TRP A 23 -8.85 -6.39 -7.19
C TRP A 23 -9.95 -6.39 -6.10
N MET A 24 -10.40 -5.20 -5.64
CA MET A 24 -11.52 -5.09 -4.68
C MET A 24 -12.84 -5.47 -5.34
N LEU A 25 -13.08 -4.97 -6.55
CA LEU A 25 -14.27 -5.30 -7.34
C LEU A 25 -14.37 -6.81 -7.60
N GLU A 26 -13.25 -7.42 -8.01
CA GLU A 26 -13.17 -8.87 -8.27
C GLU A 26 -13.47 -9.69 -7.00
N GLN A 27 -12.93 -9.29 -5.86
CA GLN A 27 -13.25 -9.92 -4.56
C GLN A 27 -14.75 -9.80 -4.24
N LEU A 28 -15.36 -8.60 -4.43
CA LEU A 28 -16.79 -8.40 -4.17
C LEU A 28 -17.66 -9.24 -5.12
N ARG A 29 -17.30 -9.33 -6.40
CA ARG A 29 -17.98 -10.16 -7.39
C ARG A 29 -17.96 -11.62 -6.99
N GLU A 30 -16.79 -12.14 -6.66
CA GLU A 30 -16.60 -13.54 -6.26
C GLU A 30 -17.32 -13.87 -4.93
N LEU A 31 -17.25 -12.97 -3.93
CA LEU A 31 -17.99 -13.12 -2.67
C LEU A 31 -19.51 -13.16 -2.91
N ARG A 32 -20.04 -12.32 -3.81
CA ARG A 32 -21.47 -12.30 -4.14
C ARG A 32 -21.95 -13.63 -4.75
N GLN A 33 -21.13 -14.27 -5.57
CA GLN A 33 -21.45 -15.56 -6.18
C GLN A 33 -21.61 -16.68 -5.15
N ARG A 34 -21.05 -16.55 -3.97
CA ARG A 34 -21.16 -17.52 -2.87
C ARG A 34 -22.51 -17.51 -2.15
N HIS A 35 -23.47 -16.69 -2.60
CA HIS A 35 -24.89 -16.62 -2.16
C HIS A 35 -25.14 -16.34 -0.67
N GLN A 36 -24.16 -16.46 0.19
CA GLN A 36 -24.27 -16.16 1.63
C GLN A 36 -23.91 -14.70 1.96
N TYR A 37 -23.33 -13.95 1.00
CA TYR A 37 -22.89 -12.58 1.19
C TYR A 37 -23.74 -11.59 0.39
N GLU A 38 -24.18 -10.54 1.07
CA GLU A 38 -24.69 -9.30 0.49
C GLU A 38 -23.54 -8.29 0.47
N VAL A 39 -23.02 -8.00 -0.71
CA VAL A 39 -21.80 -7.20 -0.86
C VAL A 39 -22.10 -5.75 -1.23
N SER A 40 -21.30 -4.82 -0.74
CA SER A 40 -21.33 -3.41 -1.12
C SER A 40 -19.95 -2.78 -1.01
N ALA A 41 -19.79 -1.57 -1.54
CA ALA A 41 -18.57 -0.80 -1.47
C ALA A 41 -18.78 0.60 -0.87
N ILE A 42 -17.73 1.13 -0.21
CA ILE A 42 -17.61 2.57 0.06
C ILE A 42 -16.32 3.05 -0.58
N VAL A 43 -16.45 4.02 -1.48
CA VAL A 43 -15.35 4.52 -2.30
C VAL A 43 -15.19 6.04 -2.15
N ALA A 44 -14.10 6.61 -2.65
CA ALA A 44 -13.90 8.05 -2.60
C ALA A 44 -14.98 8.82 -3.39
N THR A 45 -15.15 10.11 -3.07
CA THR A 45 -16.00 11.02 -3.83
C THR A 45 -15.34 11.39 -5.15
N GLY A 46 -16.14 11.56 -6.20
CA GLY A 46 -15.70 11.94 -7.56
C GLY A 46 -16.18 10.95 -8.61
N ASP A 47 -15.70 11.12 -9.83
CA ASP A 47 -15.90 10.19 -10.93
C ASP A 47 -14.66 9.31 -11.10
N GLY A 48 -14.82 8.13 -11.70
CA GLY A 48 -13.68 7.26 -11.99
C GLY A 48 -14.06 5.91 -12.58
N ALA A 49 -13.06 5.20 -13.05
CA ALA A 49 -13.25 3.90 -13.70
C ALA A 49 -13.82 2.84 -12.75
N LEU A 50 -13.48 2.92 -11.46
CA LEU A 50 -14.00 1.99 -10.45
C LEU A 50 -15.51 2.12 -10.28
N LEU A 51 -16.04 3.37 -10.25
CA LEU A 51 -17.47 3.60 -10.09
C LEU A 51 -18.25 3.02 -11.27
N ARG A 52 -17.80 3.33 -12.50
CA ARG A 52 -18.44 2.79 -13.73
C ARG A 52 -18.47 1.25 -13.73
N LYS A 53 -17.42 0.61 -13.20
CA LYS A 53 -17.37 -0.87 -13.08
C LYS A 53 -18.31 -1.38 -12.00
N LEU A 54 -18.42 -0.71 -10.84
CA LEU A 54 -19.38 -1.08 -9.79
C LEU A 54 -20.82 -0.96 -10.30
N GLU A 55 -21.14 0.09 -11.06
CA GLU A 55 -22.45 0.29 -11.69
C GLU A 55 -22.75 -0.80 -12.73
N ALA A 56 -21.79 -1.08 -13.63
CA ALA A 56 -21.95 -2.10 -14.65
C ALA A 56 -22.18 -3.50 -14.07
N GLU A 57 -21.59 -3.79 -12.91
CA GLU A 57 -21.79 -5.05 -12.21
C GLU A 57 -22.94 -5.01 -11.19
N HIS A 58 -23.69 -3.91 -11.09
CA HIS A 58 -24.78 -3.73 -10.13
C HIS A 58 -24.37 -4.02 -8.68
N ILE A 59 -23.17 -3.60 -8.28
CA ILE A 59 -22.69 -3.66 -6.90
C ILE A 59 -23.08 -2.37 -6.19
N PRO A 60 -23.90 -2.41 -5.13
CA PRO A 60 -24.27 -1.21 -4.37
C PRO A 60 -23.04 -0.53 -3.80
N TYR A 61 -23.01 0.81 -3.88
CA TYR A 61 -21.90 1.56 -3.30
C TYR A 61 -22.35 2.91 -2.71
N HIS A 62 -21.53 3.43 -1.79
CA HIS A 62 -21.62 4.79 -1.28
C HIS A 62 -20.32 5.52 -1.60
N GLN A 63 -20.42 6.81 -1.87
CA GLN A 63 -19.25 7.69 -1.96
C GLN A 63 -19.01 8.39 -0.63
N PHE A 64 -17.73 8.50 -0.24
CA PHE A 64 -17.34 9.14 1.01
C PHE A 64 -16.04 9.93 0.85
N ASP A 65 -15.95 11.09 1.53
CA ASP A 65 -14.72 11.90 1.55
C ASP A 65 -13.71 11.34 2.56
N PHE A 66 -12.71 10.62 2.05
CA PHE A 66 -11.58 10.07 2.81
C PHE A 66 -10.40 11.02 2.93
N SER A 67 -10.53 12.28 2.48
CA SER A 67 -9.39 13.20 2.55
C SER A 67 -8.84 13.28 3.97
N PHE A 68 -7.56 12.92 4.10
CA PHE A 68 -6.86 12.96 5.38
C PHE A 68 -6.26 14.38 5.51
N PRO A 69 -6.77 15.23 6.39
CA PRO A 69 -6.31 16.60 6.45
C PRO A 69 -4.95 16.65 7.13
N VAL A 70 -3.89 16.64 6.34
CA VAL A 70 -2.52 16.89 6.83
C VAL A 70 -2.41 18.32 7.39
N ALA A 71 -3.17 19.26 6.84
CA ALA A 71 -3.11 20.69 7.20
C ALA A 71 -4.26 21.24 8.07
N GLY A 72 -5.32 20.45 8.32
CA GLY A 72 -6.55 20.94 9.00
C GLY A 72 -7.12 19.94 9.98
N MET A 73 -6.29 19.23 10.72
CA MET A 73 -6.73 18.25 11.70
C MET A 73 -7.42 18.89 12.87
N GLY A 74 -8.69 18.93 12.75
CA GLY A 74 -9.57 19.40 13.78
C GLY A 74 -10.91 18.72 13.63
N ILE A 75 -11.93 19.48 13.84
CA ILE A 75 -13.35 19.12 13.83
C ILE A 75 -13.74 18.37 12.52
N SER A 76 -13.12 18.68 11.37
CA SER A 76 -13.48 18.08 10.09
C SER A 76 -13.16 16.57 9.98
N ALA A 77 -12.04 16.11 10.53
CA ALA A 77 -11.71 14.68 10.52
C ALA A 77 -12.62 13.91 11.51
N LEU A 78 -12.90 14.50 12.67
CA LEU A 78 -13.84 13.91 13.63
C LEU A 78 -15.26 13.80 13.02
N THR A 79 -15.73 14.85 12.35
CA THR A 79 -17.05 14.83 11.69
C THR A 79 -17.12 13.77 10.59
N ARG A 80 -16.06 13.55 9.82
CA ARG A 80 -16.00 12.44 8.84
C ARG A 80 -16.10 11.07 9.52
N VAL A 81 -15.31 10.84 10.56
CA VAL A 81 -15.39 9.58 11.32
C VAL A 81 -16.81 9.34 11.86
N LEU A 82 -17.46 10.37 12.42
CA LEU A 82 -18.83 10.24 12.95
C LEU A 82 -19.86 9.99 11.84
N LYS A 83 -19.75 10.67 10.70
CA LYS A 83 -20.61 10.43 9.52
C LYS A 83 -20.43 9.01 8.97
N LEU A 84 -19.19 8.52 8.90
CA LEU A 84 -18.91 7.16 8.44
C LEU A 84 -19.43 6.12 9.45
N ALA A 85 -19.30 6.38 10.74
CA ALA A 85 -19.86 5.53 11.77
C ALA A 85 -21.39 5.48 11.72
N GLU A 86 -22.04 6.61 11.42
CA GLU A 86 -23.49 6.67 11.23
C GLU A 86 -23.93 5.86 9.99
N LEU A 87 -23.19 5.99 8.88
CA LEU A 87 -23.40 5.16 7.70
C LEU A 87 -23.31 3.67 8.03
N PHE A 88 -22.27 3.24 8.74
CA PHE A 88 -22.13 1.84 9.14
C PHE A 88 -23.27 1.34 10.02
N ARG A 89 -23.79 2.17 10.96
CA ARG A 89 -24.95 1.82 11.79
C ARG A 89 -26.24 1.70 10.97
N ARG A 90 -26.44 2.62 10.05
CA ARG A 90 -27.64 2.63 9.18
C ARG A 90 -27.72 1.39 8.29
N GLU A 91 -26.59 1.05 7.65
CA GLU A 91 -26.48 -0.11 6.74
C GLU A 91 -26.42 -1.46 7.48
N ARG A 92 -26.05 -1.45 8.76
CA ARG A 92 -25.97 -2.65 9.62
C ARG A 92 -25.06 -3.72 9.06
N TYR A 93 -23.85 -3.35 8.63
CA TYR A 93 -22.86 -4.30 8.13
C TYR A 93 -22.43 -5.29 9.22
N ASP A 94 -22.29 -6.56 8.84
CA ASP A 94 -21.71 -7.59 9.67
C ASP A 94 -20.19 -7.54 9.62
N ILE A 95 -19.66 -7.23 8.42
CA ILE A 95 -18.23 -7.18 8.12
C ILE A 95 -17.93 -5.87 7.40
N VAL A 96 -16.94 -5.13 7.90
CA VAL A 96 -16.31 -4.00 7.18
C VAL A 96 -14.85 -4.36 6.97
N GLN A 97 -14.44 -4.45 5.69
CA GLN A 97 -13.07 -4.68 5.27
C GLN A 97 -12.53 -3.43 4.56
N SER A 98 -11.54 -2.80 5.16
CA SER A 98 -10.90 -1.61 4.58
C SER A 98 -9.63 -1.99 3.81
N HIS A 99 -9.34 -1.23 2.76
CA HIS A 99 -8.16 -1.33 1.93
C HIS A 99 -7.51 0.04 1.82
N LEU A 100 -6.21 0.11 1.53
CA LEU A 100 -5.44 1.35 1.42
C LEU A 100 -5.37 2.14 2.74
N PHE A 101 -4.26 2.81 2.98
CA PHE A 101 -3.97 3.41 4.28
C PHE A 101 -5.02 4.44 4.73
N ASP A 102 -5.42 5.37 3.86
CA ASP A 102 -6.33 6.47 4.23
C ASP A 102 -7.73 5.96 4.62
N SER A 103 -8.32 5.08 3.80
CA SER A 103 -9.60 4.44 4.12
C SER A 103 -9.50 3.53 5.33
N MET A 104 -8.37 2.83 5.48
CA MET A 104 -8.15 1.92 6.60
C MET A 104 -8.20 2.65 7.95
N VAL A 105 -7.51 3.79 8.09
CA VAL A 105 -7.46 4.54 9.35
C VAL A 105 -8.83 5.11 9.72
N LEU A 106 -9.53 5.75 8.76
CA LEU A 106 -10.86 6.34 9.02
C LEU A 106 -11.92 5.26 9.26
N SER A 107 -11.94 4.20 8.45
CA SER A 107 -12.92 3.11 8.60
C SER A 107 -12.72 2.32 9.88
N ARG A 108 -11.48 2.10 10.29
CA ARG A 108 -11.14 1.44 11.55
C ARG A 108 -11.80 2.11 12.74
N LEU A 109 -11.61 3.42 12.87
CA LEU A 109 -12.18 4.19 13.96
C LEU A 109 -13.70 4.27 13.85
N ALA A 110 -14.25 4.52 12.66
CA ALA A 110 -15.68 4.60 12.43
C ALA A 110 -16.40 3.25 12.68
N ALA A 111 -15.87 2.15 12.18
CA ALA A 111 -16.44 0.81 12.36
C ALA A 111 -16.37 0.36 13.83
N TRP A 112 -15.29 0.74 14.53
CA TRP A 112 -15.18 0.48 15.97
C TRP A 112 -16.20 1.29 16.78
N LEU A 113 -16.43 2.57 16.44
CA LEU A 113 -17.48 3.41 17.04
C LEU A 113 -18.89 2.93 16.72
N ALA A 114 -19.11 2.44 15.51
CA ALA A 114 -20.39 1.91 15.06
C ALA A 114 -20.70 0.50 15.62
N ASP A 115 -19.76 -0.09 16.34
CA ASP A 115 -19.85 -1.49 16.83
C ASP A 115 -20.05 -2.51 15.71
N VAL A 116 -19.45 -2.28 14.54
CA VAL A 116 -19.45 -3.28 13.48
C VAL A 116 -18.82 -4.56 14.02
N PRO A 117 -19.50 -5.72 13.90
CA PRO A 117 -19.05 -6.96 14.55
C PRO A 117 -17.66 -7.41 14.10
N ILE A 118 -17.40 -7.40 12.80
CA ILE A 118 -16.14 -7.84 12.22
C ILE A 118 -15.53 -6.68 11.44
N ARG A 119 -14.35 -6.26 11.86
CA ARG A 119 -13.61 -5.12 11.32
C ARG A 119 -12.25 -5.60 10.86
N LEU A 120 -12.03 -5.60 9.55
CA LEU A 120 -10.83 -6.11 8.92
C LEU A 120 -10.11 -5.00 8.16
N ALA A 121 -8.80 -5.09 8.11
CA ALA A 121 -7.99 -4.26 7.24
C ALA A 121 -7.11 -5.17 6.38
N MET A 122 -7.28 -5.11 5.07
CA MET A 122 -6.45 -5.82 4.11
C MET A 122 -5.33 -4.90 3.62
N ILE A 123 -4.12 -5.31 3.85
CA ILE A 123 -2.93 -4.47 3.70
C ILE A 123 -2.39 -4.62 2.29
N ALA A 124 -2.59 -3.61 1.45
CA ALA A 124 -2.24 -3.65 0.02
C ALA A 124 -0.72 -3.62 -0.28
N GLY A 125 0.12 -3.47 0.74
CA GLY A 125 1.58 -3.47 0.59
C GLY A 125 2.30 -2.83 1.78
N PRO A 126 3.63 -2.92 1.82
CA PRO A 126 4.42 -2.53 2.99
C PRO A 126 4.63 -1.02 3.15
N TYR A 127 4.37 -0.20 2.13
CA TYR A 127 4.74 1.21 2.04
C TYR A 127 4.48 2.00 3.34
N HIS A 128 3.26 1.93 3.87
CA HIS A 128 2.88 2.68 5.08
C HIS A 128 3.51 2.10 6.36
N LEU A 129 3.88 0.82 6.37
CA LEU A 129 4.59 0.19 7.49
C LEU A 129 6.09 0.47 7.48
N GLU A 130 6.64 0.87 6.34
CA GLU A 130 8.04 1.25 6.17
C GLU A 130 8.27 2.75 6.43
N ALA A 131 7.21 3.57 6.44
CA ALA A 131 7.27 5.00 6.69
C ALA A 131 6.92 5.30 8.16
N HIS A 132 7.72 6.14 8.82
CA HIS A 132 7.65 6.35 10.26
C HIS A 132 6.26 6.81 10.76
N THR A 133 5.67 7.85 10.17
CA THR A 133 4.41 8.41 10.66
C THR A 133 3.20 7.53 10.33
N PRO A 134 3.04 7.01 9.09
CA PRO A 134 1.98 6.06 8.78
C PRO A 134 2.05 4.77 9.61
N GLN A 135 3.25 4.19 9.78
CA GLN A 135 3.45 3.01 10.62
C GLN A 135 2.98 3.26 12.06
N TRP A 136 3.39 4.40 12.62
CA TRP A 136 3.00 4.76 13.98
C TRP A 136 1.48 4.90 14.12
N ILE A 137 0.79 5.56 13.17
CA ILE A 137 -0.67 5.70 13.17
C ILE A 137 -1.33 4.33 13.11
N ASP A 138 -0.92 3.49 12.19
CA ASP A 138 -1.50 2.17 11.97
C ASP A 138 -1.29 1.26 13.18
N VAL A 139 -0.05 1.15 13.65
CA VAL A 139 0.32 0.28 14.78
C VAL A 139 -0.29 0.76 16.10
N SER A 140 -0.50 2.06 16.32
CA SER A 140 -1.14 2.54 17.54
C SER A 140 -2.65 2.29 17.59
N THR A 141 -3.28 2.00 16.46
CA THR A 141 -4.73 1.85 16.34
C THR A 141 -5.20 0.44 15.91
N TRP A 142 -4.28 -0.49 15.61
CA TRP A 142 -4.62 -1.84 15.12
C TRP A 142 -5.62 -2.59 16.00
N TRP A 143 -5.58 -2.40 17.30
CA TRP A 143 -6.42 -3.08 18.30
C TRP A 143 -7.92 -2.79 18.13
N MET A 144 -8.29 -1.76 17.37
CA MET A 144 -9.69 -1.47 16.99
C MET A 144 -10.20 -2.41 15.90
N GLN A 145 -9.31 -3.11 15.20
CA GLN A 145 -9.67 -4.15 14.24
C GLN A 145 -9.91 -5.49 14.93
N THR A 146 -10.76 -6.29 14.33
CA THR A 146 -10.92 -7.70 14.70
C THR A 146 -9.70 -8.50 14.28
N ALA A 147 -9.22 -8.25 13.04
CA ALA A 147 -7.97 -8.80 12.52
C ALA A 147 -7.38 -7.89 11.44
N LEU A 148 -6.10 -8.10 11.15
CA LEU A 148 -5.37 -7.53 10.03
C LEU A 148 -5.08 -8.64 9.02
N LEU A 149 -5.18 -8.32 7.74
CA LEU A 149 -4.95 -9.21 6.62
C LEU A 149 -3.70 -8.75 5.84
N PRO A 150 -2.48 -9.09 6.30
CA PRO A 150 -1.27 -8.86 5.53
C PRO A 150 -1.38 -9.55 4.18
N SER A 151 -0.92 -8.90 3.12
CA SER A 151 -0.99 -9.43 1.75
C SER A 151 0.33 -10.04 1.27
N CYS A 152 1.34 -10.08 2.12
CA CYS A 152 2.57 -10.82 1.92
C CYS A 152 3.24 -11.12 3.27
N GLN A 153 4.16 -12.07 3.30
CA GLN A 153 4.86 -12.47 4.52
C GLN A 153 5.67 -11.31 5.12
N TYR A 154 6.25 -10.47 4.26
CA TYR A 154 6.97 -9.29 4.71
C TYR A 154 6.09 -8.32 5.51
N THR A 155 4.88 -8.01 5.04
CA THR A 155 3.94 -7.15 5.79
C THR A 155 3.49 -7.80 7.08
N GLN A 156 3.32 -9.12 7.10
CA GLN A 156 3.01 -9.87 8.32
C GLN A 156 4.14 -9.74 9.34
N THR A 157 5.39 -9.94 8.93
CA THR A 157 6.58 -9.80 9.77
C THR A 157 6.71 -8.39 10.37
N LEU A 158 6.42 -7.35 9.57
CA LEU A 158 6.45 -5.97 10.07
C LEU A 158 5.42 -5.74 11.20
N TYR A 159 4.22 -6.31 11.10
CA TYR A 159 3.23 -6.24 12.18
C TYR A 159 3.63 -7.05 13.41
N GLU A 160 4.19 -8.23 13.23
CA GLU A 160 4.71 -9.06 14.33
C GLU A 160 5.82 -8.33 15.10
N GLN A 161 6.77 -7.75 14.38
CA GLN A 161 7.84 -6.91 14.96
C GLN A 161 7.29 -5.67 15.68
N ALA A 162 6.19 -5.09 15.19
CA ALA A 162 5.48 -4.01 15.83
C ALA A 162 4.64 -4.47 17.04
N GLY A 163 4.64 -5.77 17.36
CA GLY A 163 3.98 -6.37 18.51
C GLY A 163 2.47 -6.61 18.32
N VAL A 164 1.99 -6.74 17.09
CA VAL A 164 0.64 -7.23 16.83
C VAL A 164 0.62 -8.75 17.06
N PRO A 165 -0.31 -9.28 17.84
CA PRO A 165 -0.37 -10.73 18.10
C PRO A 165 -0.63 -11.52 16.81
N THR A 166 0.09 -12.62 16.60
CA THR A 166 -0.06 -13.50 15.43
C THR A 166 -1.49 -14.03 15.27
N SER A 167 -2.21 -14.23 16.38
CA SER A 167 -3.64 -14.64 16.39
C SER A 167 -4.59 -13.59 15.79
N ARG A 168 -4.09 -12.39 15.47
CA ARG A 168 -4.83 -11.30 14.81
C ARG A 168 -4.33 -11.03 13.40
N LEU A 169 -3.35 -11.79 12.93
CA LEU A 169 -2.78 -11.68 11.59
C LEU A 169 -3.19 -12.90 10.76
N HIS A 170 -3.78 -12.65 9.61
CA HIS A 170 -4.14 -13.70 8.65
C HIS A 170 -3.57 -13.31 7.30
N LEU A 171 -2.60 -14.06 6.81
CA LEU A 171 -2.01 -13.83 5.49
C LEU A 171 -3.05 -14.11 4.40
N VAL A 172 -3.34 -13.09 3.58
CA VAL A 172 -4.28 -13.16 2.46
C VAL A 172 -3.66 -12.43 1.27
N TYR A 173 -3.17 -13.16 0.30
CA TYR A 173 -2.59 -12.57 -0.91
C TYR A 173 -3.66 -11.88 -1.76
N TYR A 174 -3.27 -10.83 -2.49
CA TYR A 174 -4.09 -10.23 -3.55
C TYR A 174 -3.87 -11.03 -4.85
N GLY A 175 -4.72 -11.98 -5.15
CA GLY A 175 -4.71 -12.71 -6.40
C GLY A 175 -5.59 -12.03 -7.46
N PRO A 176 -5.13 -11.91 -8.70
CA PRO A 176 -5.96 -11.48 -9.81
C PRO A 176 -6.90 -12.59 -10.27
N ASP A 177 -7.85 -12.24 -11.11
CA ASP A 177 -8.64 -13.18 -11.90
C ASP A 177 -7.73 -13.82 -12.95
N GLU A 178 -7.27 -15.04 -12.68
CA GLU A 178 -6.31 -15.78 -13.49
C GLU A 178 -6.82 -16.08 -14.90
N SER A 179 -8.14 -16.07 -15.11
CA SER A 179 -8.72 -16.29 -16.45
C SER A 179 -8.32 -15.19 -17.45
N LYS A 180 -7.93 -14.02 -16.95
CA LYS A 180 -7.42 -12.91 -17.78
C LYS A 180 -5.98 -13.10 -18.22
N PHE A 181 -5.26 -14.06 -17.62
CA PHE A 181 -3.84 -14.34 -17.85
C PHE A 181 -3.63 -15.79 -18.33
N ASP A 182 -4.44 -16.21 -19.28
CA ASP A 182 -4.28 -17.53 -19.88
C ASP A 182 -3.18 -17.52 -20.94
N SER A 183 -1.97 -17.93 -20.56
CA SER A 183 -0.80 -17.93 -21.43
C SER A 183 -0.98 -18.81 -22.69
N ALA A 184 -1.85 -19.82 -22.66
CA ALA A 184 -2.12 -20.69 -23.80
C ALA A 184 -2.98 -20.01 -24.88
N SER A 185 -3.90 -19.11 -24.46
CA SER A 185 -4.81 -18.42 -25.39
C SER A 185 -4.29 -17.05 -25.86
N VAL A 186 -3.34 -16.46 -25.13
CA VAL A 186 -2.77 -15.15 -25.46
C VAL A 186 -1.75 -15.27 -26.61
N THR A 187 -1.97 -14.50 -27.67
CA THR A 187 -1.00 -14.38 -28.79
C THR A 187 0.17 -13.49 -28.38
N PRO A 188 1.42 -13.83 -28.75
CA PRO A 188 2.55 -12.91 -28.56
C PRO A 188 2.32 -11.54 -29.19
N SER A 189 2.85 -10.48 -28.59
CA SER A 189 2.81 -9.12 -29.14
C SER A 189 3.68 -8.98 -30.37
N LEU A 190 3.26 -8.13 -31.29
CA LEU A 190 4.07 -7.75 -32.46
C LEU A 190 5.12 -6.68 -32.14
N ILE A 191 5.44 -6.46 -30.87
CA ILE A 191 6.29 -5.36 -30.41
C ILE A 191 7.70 -5.39 -31.04
N ARG A 192 8.27 -6.57 -31.34
CA ARG A 192 9.53 -6.68 -32.10
C ARG A 192 9.39 -6.09 -33.51
N GLN A 193 8.30 -6.43 -34.18
CA GLN A 193 8.01 -5.94 -35.55
C GLN A 193 7.70 -4.43 -35.55
N GLU A 194 6.99 -3.91 -34.54
CA GLU A 194 6.69 -2.48 -34.36
C GLU A 194 7.98 -1.62 -34.35
N TYR A 195 9.08 -2.17 -33.83
CA TYR A 195 10.36 -1.48 -33.75
C TYR A 195 11.41 -1.99 -34.78
N GLY A 196 11.01 -2.86 -35.71
CA GLY A 196 11.91 -3.39 -36.72
C GLY A 196 12.97 -4.36 -36.19
N TRP A 197 12.71 -4.99 -35.05
CA TRP A 197 13.60 -5.98 -34.45
C TRP A 197 13.30 -7.38 -34.97
N SER A 198 14.33 -8.22 -35.08
CA SER A 198 14.21 -9.64 -35.45
C SER A 198 13.43 -10.42 -34.38
N ASP A 199 12.74 -11.48 -34.79
CA ASP A 199 12.03 -12.37 -33.86
C ASP A 199 12.97 -13.05 -32.86
N ASP A 200 14.25 -13.27 -33.23
CA ASP A 200 15.28 -13.83 -32.34
C ASP A 200 15.92 -12.82 -31.38
N THR A 201 15.65 -11.52 -31.55
CA THR A 201 16.18 -10.46 -30.71
C THR A 201 15.81 -10.71 -29.25
N PRO A 202 16.78 -10.81 -28.30
CA PRO A 202 16.49 -10.94 -26.91
C PRO A 202 15.73 -9.69 -26.41
N LEU A 203 14.54 -9.88 -25.83
CA LEU A 203 13.66 -8.81 -25.41
C LEU A 203 13.49 -8.80 -23.90
N VAL A 204 13.99 -7.75 -23.27
CA VAL A 204 13.84 -7.47 -21.83
C VAL A 204 12.80 -6.40 -21.64
N GLY A 205 11.82 -6.63 -20.76
CA GLY A 205 10.74 -5.69 -20.58
C GLY A 205 10.38 -5.43 -19.12
N MET A 206 9.96 -4.19 -18.86
CA MET A 206 9.40 -3.79 -17.57
C MET A 206 8.04 -3.14 -17.79
N VAL A 207 7.00 -3.75 -17.21
CA VAL A 207 5.62 -3.23 -17.25
C VAL A 207 5.27 -2.59 -15.92
N ALA A 208 5.24 -1.28 -15.86
CA ALA A 208 4.89 -0.53 -14.66
C ALA A 208 4.58 0.94 -14.95
N TYR A 209 3.70 1.55 -14.16
CA TYR A 209 3.57 3.01 -14.15
C TYR A 209 4.87 3.68 -13.70
N PHE A 210 5.16 4.83 -14.28
CA PHE A 210 6.24 5.70 -13.81
C PHE A 210 5.71 6.53 -12.63
N TYR A 211 6.07 6.11 -11.42
CA TYR A 211 5.73 6.88 -10.21
C TYR A 211 6.72 8.02 -10.01
N PRO A 212 6.29 9.12 -9.38
CA PRO A 212 7.18 10.24 -9.11
C PRO A 212 8.31 9.88 -8.15
N VAL A 213 9.37 10.64 -8.20
CA VAL A 213 10.40 10.67 -7.15
C VAL A 213 9.79 11.20 -5.87
N LEU A 214 9.95 10.48 -4.78
CA LEU A 214 9.39 10.81 -3.48
C LEU A 214 10.40 11.59 -2.65
N PHE A 215 9.97 12.74 -2.11
CA PHE A 215 10.82 13.54 -1.24
C PHE A 215 10.98 12.90 0.14
N ALA A 216 12.15 13.16 0.76
CA ALA A 216 12.42 12.74 2.12
C ALA A 216 11.43 13.36 3.11
N SER A 217 10.69 12.53 3.80
CA SER A 217 9.74 12.94 4.84
C SER A 217 9.47 11.77 5.80
N ARG A 218 8.85 12.04 6.94
CA ARG A 218 8.41 10.97 7.87
C ARG A 218 7.22 10.16 7.32
N TRP A 219 6.60 10.62 6.22
CA TRP A 219 5.51 9.95 5.51
C TRP A 219 5.98 9.05 4.39
N THR A 220 7.27 9.13 4.05
CA THR A 220 7.89 8.37 2.97
C THR A 220 8.86 7.34 3.56
N PRO A 221 8.83 6.08 3.10
CA PRO A 221 9.83 5.09 3.48
C PRO A 221 11.26 5.60 3.24
N PRO A 222 12.21 5.43 4.17
CA PRO A 222 13.59 5.93 4.02
C PRO A 222 14.27 5.47 2.73
N LYS A 223 14.03 4.21 2.32
CA LYS A 223 14.59 3.64 1.08
C LYS A 223 14.08 4.32 -0.21
N LEU A 224 12.96 5.05 -0.12
CA LEU A 224 12.35 5.81 -1.22
C LEU A 224 12.70 7.31 -1.19
N HIS A 225 13.49 7.78 -0.23
CA HIS A 225 13.87 9.18 -0.19
C HIS A 225 14.66 9.58 -1.44
N ASN A 226 14.15 10.57 -2.19
CA ASN A 226 14.69 11.06 -3.45
C ASN A 226 14.80 9.98 -4.55
N ARG A 227 13.91 9.00 -4.53
CA ARG A 227 13.86 7.89 -5.50
C ARG A 227 12.43 7.64 -5.98
N ALA A 228 12.31 7.18 -7.21
CA ALA A 228 11.06 6.61 -7.73
C ALA A 228 10.94 5.15 -7.25
N ASN A 229 9.71 4.67 -7.00
CA ASN A 229 9.52 3.36 -6.41
C ASN A 229 9.82 2.20 -7.38
N LYS A 230 9.42 2.33 -8.64
CA LYS A 230 9.49 1.22 -9.62
C LYS A 230 10.86 1.02 -10.23
N ARG A 231 11.74 2.02 -10.17
CA ARG A 231 13.15 1.91 -10.56
C ARG A 231 13.38 1.53 -12.03
N GLN A 232 12.61 2.10 -12.95
CA GLN A 232 12.91 1.98 -14.39
C GLN A 232 14.33 2.45 -14.72
N GLU A 233 14.81 3.45 -14.00
CA GLU A 233 16.18 3.97 -14.09
C GLU A 233 17.26 2.93 -13.79
N ASP A 234 16.97 1.91 -12.95
CA ASP A 234 17.93 0.83 -12.67
C ASP A 234 18.07 -0.12 -13.86
N LEU A 235 16.96 -0.42 -14.56
CA LEU A 235 17.02 -1.20 -15.79
C LEU A 235 17.80 -0.46 -16.88
N VAL A 236 17.61 0.85 -17.02
CA VAL A 236 18.39 1.67 -17.96
C VAL A 236 19.87 1.68 -17.59
N ALA A 237 20.20 1.78 -16.31
CA ALA A 237 21.59 1.74 -15.83
C ALA A 237 22.24 0.35 -15.99
N ALA A 238 21.46 -0.73 -15.91
CA ALA A 238 21.92 -2.10 -16.13
C ALA A 238 22.16 -2.44 -17.61
N ALA A 239 21.48 -1.73 -18.54
CA ALA A 239 21.49 -2.04 -19.97
C ALA A 239 22.89 -2.08 -20.60
N PRO A 240 23.84 -1.17 -20.35
CA PRO A 240 25.20 -1.25 -20.92
C PRO A 240 25.88 -2.60 -20.64
N ARG A 241 25.85 -3.06 -19.40
CA ARG A 241 26.45 -4.34 -19.01
C ARG A 241 25.75 -5.54 -19.63
N ILE A 242 24.42 -5.48 -19.80
CA ILE A 242 23.68 -6.52 -20.51
C ILE A 242 24.06 -6.54 -22.00
N LEU A 243 24.23 -5.38 -22.63
CA LEU A 243 24.62 -5.24 -24.03
C LEU A 243 26.07 -5.69 -24.29
N GLU A 244 26.97 -5.62 -23.32
CA GLU A 244 28.31 -6.22 -23.42
C GLU A 244 28.22 -7.75 -23.60
N ALA A 245 27.29 -8.42 -22.90
CA ALA A 245 27.08 -9.87 -23.01
C ALA A 245 26.15 -10.25 -24.17
N PHE A 246 25.16 -9.43 -24.48
CA PHE A 246 24.13 -9.65 -25.51
C PHE A 246 23.93 -8.36 -26.33
N PRO A 247 24.79 -8.09 -27.32
CA PRO A 247 24.76 -6.84 -28.11
C PRO A 247 23.43 -6.60 -28.85
N ASP A 248 22.74 -7.68 -29.20
CA ASP A 248 21.46 -7.62 -29.90
C ASP A 248 20.26 -7.45 -28.94
N ALA A 249 20.46 -7.43 -27.63
CA ALA A 249 19.37 -7.27 -26.68
C ALA A 249 18.64 -5.93 -26.87
N ARG A 250 17.32 -5.94 -26.69
CA ARG A 250 16.47 -4.76 -26.75
C ARG A 250 15.60 -4.68 -25.49
N PHE A 251 15.25 -3.45 -25.15
CA PHE A 251 14.54 -3.17 -23.91
C PHE A 251 13.26 -2.38 -24.17
N VAL A 252 12.19 -2.75 -23.47
CA VAL A 252 10.91 -2.03 -23.52
C VAL A 252 10.47 -1.65 -22.13
N LEU A 253 10.22 -0.35 -21.93
CA LEU A 253 9.63 0.20 -20.72
C LEU A 253 8.17 0.56 -21.03
N VAL A 254 7.25 -0.26 -20.52
CA VAL A 254 5.81 -0.19 -20.81
C VAL A 254 5.08 0.48 -19.65
N GLY A 255 4.41 1.59 -19.93
CA GLY A 255 3.61 2.30 -18.95
C GLY A 255 3.59 3.80 -19.18
N SER A 256 2.64 4.46 -18.53
CA SER A 256 2.52 5.93 -18.51
C SER A 256 2.93 6.50 -17.15
N GLY A 257 3.06 7.82 -17.09
CA GLY A 257 3.28 8.54 -15.83
C GLY A 257 2.04 8.50 -14.93
N TRP A 258 2.23 8.26 -13.64
CA TRP A 258 1.18 8.39 -12.65
C TRP A 258 0.97 9.86 -12.30
N GLY A 259 0.01 10.50 -12.96
CA GLY A 259 -0.21 11.93 -12.89
C GLY A 259 0.95 12.76 -13.47
N GLU A 260 0.85 14.08 -13.37
CA GLU A 260 1.88 15.01 -13.88
C GLU A 260 3.30 14.75 -13.30
N PRO A 261 3.46 14.47 -12.00
CA PRO A 261 4.79 14.17 -11.47
C PRO A 261 5.40 12.86 -11.99
N GLY A 262 4.55 11.88 -12.33
CA GLY A 262 4.98 10.64 -12.99
C GLY A 262 5.41 10.87 -14.43
N GLN A 263 4.77 11.82 -15.13
CA GLN A 263 5.20 12.23 -16.47
C GLN A 263 6.61 12.85 -16.45
N GLN A 264 6.93 13.63 -15.42
CA GLN A 264 8.30 14.16 -15.21
C GLN A 264 9.31 13.04 -14.97
N GLN A 265 8.91 11.91 -14.36
CA GLN A 265 9.79 10.76 -14.21
C GLN A 265 10.10 10.08 -15.54
N ILE A 266 9.13 10.00 -16.46
CA ILE A 266 9.38 9.52 -17.84
C ILE A 266 10.47 10.37 -18.51
N GLU A 267 10.39 11.70 -18.40
CA GLU A 267 11.39 12.60 -19.00
C GLU A 267 12.79 12.38 -18.40
N ARG A 268 12.90 12.13 -17.11
CA ARG A 268 14.18 11.78 -16.47
C ARG A 268 14.76 10.48 -17.00
N VAL A 269 13.94 9.45 -17.11
CA VAL A 269 14.36 8.16 -17.69
C VAL A 269 14.75 8.33 -19.16
N ARG A 270 13.99 9.11 -19.93
CA ARG A 270 14.33 9.43 -21.34
C ARG A 270 15.65 10.18 -21.44
N GLN A 271 15.93 11.11 -20.54
CA GLN A 271 17.22 11.81 -20.50
C GLN A 271 18.36 10.84 -20.18
N GLN A 272 18.19 9.95 -19.22
CA GLN A 272 19.19 8.93 -18.89
C GLN A 272 19.50 8.02 -20.11
N ILE A 273 18.48 7.61 -20.88
CA ILE A 273 18.64 6.82 -22.10
C ILE A 273 19.50 7.58 -23.11
N ARG A 274 19.23 8.89 -23.33
CA ARG A 274 20.03 9.74 -24.23
C ARG A 274 21.47 9.92 -23.75
N ASP A 275 21.66 10.14 -22.45
CA ASP A 275 22.98 10.35 -21.86
C ASP A 275 23.88 9.11 -22.02
N LEU A 276 23.27 7.92 -22.11
CA LEU A 276 23.95 6.65 -22.36
C LEU A 276 24.02 6.28 -23.87
N GLY A 277 23.37 7.04 -24.76
CA GLY A 277 23.32 6.75 -26.20
C GLY A 277 22.55 5.47 -26.53
N LEU A 278 21.49 5.14 -25.76
CA LEU A 278 20.76 3.85 -25.85
C LEU A 278 19.36 3.99 -26.47
N GLU A 279 19.08 5.06 -27.23
CA GLU A 279 17.76 5.32 -27.80
C GLU A 279 17.31 4.22 -28.80
N GLU A 280 18.27 3.58 -29.48
CA GLU A 280 17.96 2.49 -30.39
C GLU A 280 17.70 1.17 -29.66
N GLN A 281 18.32 0.96 -28.50
CA GLN A 281 18.19 -0.28 -27.72
C GLN A 281 17.00 -0.26 -26.76
N ILE A 282 16.63 0.91 -26.22
CA ILE A 282 15.60 1.06 -25.18
C ILE A 282 14.44 1.89 -25.72
N LYS A 283 13.23 1.33 -25.70
CA LYS A 283 12.01 2.04 -26.14
C LYS A 283 11.04 2.26 -24.98
N LEU A 284 10.58 3.50 -24.85
CA LEU A 284 9.49 3.89 -23.96
C LEU A 284 8.18 3.79 -24.74
N THR A 285 7.38 2.76 -24.50
CA THR A 285 6.19 2.47 -25.32
C THR A 285 4.98 3.32 -24.96
N GLY A 286 4.98 3.97 -23.80
CA GLY A 286 3.79 4.58 -23.24
C GLY A 286 2.79 3.55 -22.69
N PHE A 287 1.55 3.98 -22.47
CA PHE A 287 0.48 3.10 -22.02
C PHE A 287 0.08 2.10 -23.11
N ARG A 288 -0.07 0.83 -22.72
CA ARG A 288 -0.47 -0.27 -23.59
C ARG A 288 -1.67 -1.01 -23.02
N THR A 289 -2.56 -1.48 -23.87
CA THR A 289 -3.72 -2.32 -23.50
C THR A 289 -3.47 -3.80 -23.71
N ASP A 290 -2.42 -4.15 -24.48
CA ASP A 290 -2.01 -5.51 -24.83
C ASP A 290 -0.90 -6.04 -23.91
N VAL A 291 -0.96 -5.69 -22.62
CA VAL A 291 0.09 -6.04 -21.63
C VAL A 291 0.35 -7.56 -21.58
N ASN A 292 -0.69 -8.38 -21.61
CA ASN A 292 -0.54 -9.84 -21.57
C ASN A 292 0.22 -10.37 -22.80
N ASN A 293 -0.07 -9.81 -23.99
CA ASN A 293 0.64 -10.16 -25.21
C ASN A 293 2.13 -9.77 -25.12
N ILE A 294 2.43 -8.59 -24.56
CA ILE A 294 3.80 -8.15 -24.33
C ILE A 294 4.51 -9.08 -23.35
N LEU A 295 3.93 -9.35 -22.18
CA LEU A 295 4.50 -10.26 -21.18
C LEU A 295 4.80 -11.64 -21.77
N LYS A 296 3.89 -12.18 -22.60
CA LYS A 296 4.09 -13.44 -23.32
C LYS A 296 5.27 -13.40 -24.31
N THR A 297 5.62 -12.21 -24.80
CA THR A 297 6.66 -12.01 -25.80
C THR A 297 8.05 -11.80 -25.19
N LEU A 298 8.12 -11.37 -23.92
CA LEU A 298 9.39 -11.07 -23.25
C LEU A 298 10.23 -12.34 -23.03
N ASP A 299 11.52 -12.25 -23.32
CA ASP A 299 12.51 -13.25 -22.88
C ASP A 299 12.82 -13.09 -21.39
N VAL A 300 12.78 -11.83 -20.86
CA VAL A 300 12.91 -11.53 -19.44
C VAL A 300 11.96 -10.39 -19.05
N SER A 301 11.11 -10.64 -18.07
CA SER A 301 10.31 -9.61 -17.38
C SER A 301 11.05 -9.12 -16.15
N VAL A 302 11.07 -7.80 -15.95
CA VAL A 302 11.80 -7.14 -14.86
C VAL A 302 10.84 -6.46 -13.87
N GLN A 303 11.06 -6.68 -12.57
CA GLN A 303 10.32 -6.06 -11.48
C GLN A 303 11.33 -5.47 -10.46
N ALA A 304 11.73 -4.22 -10.66
CA ALA A 304 12.85 -3.60 -9.94
C ALA A 304 12.44 -2.72 -8.73
N SER A 305 11.20 -2.84 -8.24
CA SER A 305 10.65 -1.97 -7.20
C SER A 305 11.45 -1.97 -5.89
N LEU A 306 11.48 -0.84 -5.19
CA LEU A 306 12.05 -0.72 -3.84
C LEU A 306 11.08 -1.09 -2.72
N SER A 307 9.80 -0.84 -2.92
CA SER A 307 8.72 -1.17 -1.98
C SER A 307 7.54 -1.69 -2.77
N GLU A 308 7.20 -2.96 -2.58
CA GLU A 308 6.15 -3.58 -3.37
C GLU A 308 5.39 -4.61 -2.53
N ASN A 309 4.13 -4.82 -2.89
CA ASN A 309 3.44 -6.04 -2.52
C ASN A 309 3.86 -7.16 -3.48
N LEU A 310 2.97 -7.57 -4.35
CA LEU A 310 3.23 -8.58 -5.38
C LEU A 310 3.46 -7.92 -6.76
N GLY A 311 2.89 -6.73 -6.97
CA GLY A 311 3.03 -5.93 -8.20
C GLY A 311 2.73 -6.71 -9.46
N GLY A 312 3.33 -6.28 -10.57
CA GLY A 312 3.28 -6.97 -11.86
C GLY A 312 3.99 -8.32 -11.91
N THR A 313 4.61 -8.76 -10.79
CA THR A 313 5.29 -10.07 -10.70
C THR A 313 4.31 -11.21 -10.93
N ILE A 314 3.11 -11.12 -10.34
CA ILE A 314 2.08 -12.15 -10.52
C ILE A 314 1.67 -12.25 -11.99
N GLU A 315 1.41 -11.12 -12.64
CA GLU A 315 0.99 -11.06 -14.04
C GLU A 315 2.07 -11.64 -14.95
N SER A 316 3.34 -11.29 -14.72
CA SER A 316 4.50 -11.83 -15.45
C SER A 316 4.58 -13.35 -15.31
N LEU A 317 4.49 -13.88 -14.10
CA LEU A 317 4.57 -15.31 -13.85
C LEU A 317 3.34 -16.07 -14.39
N LEU A 318 2.12 -15.50 -14.30
CA LEU A 318 0.92 -16.08 -14.91
C LEU A 318 1.05 -16.18 -16.44
N MET A 319 1.75 -15.24 -17.07
CA MET A 319 2.04 -15.27 -18.51
C MET A 319 3.27 -16.14 -18.89
N GLU A 320 3.82 -16.90 -17.93
CA GLU A 320 5.03 -17.72 -18.11
C GLU A 320 6.27 -16.91 -18.53
N SER A 321 6.27 -15.60 -18.24
CA SER A 321 7.39 -14.73 -18.55
C SER A 321 8.55 -14.99 -17.58
N PRO A 322 9.76 -15.35 -18.04
CA PRO A 322 10.90 -15.50 -17.15
C PRO A 322 11.16 -14.20 -16.39
N THR A 323 11.16 -14.24 -15.07
CA THR A 323 11.06 -13.03 -14.26
C THR A 323 12.31 -12.81 -13.40
N VAL A 324 12.88 -11.61 -13.47
CA VAL A 324 13.85 -11.06 -12.51
C VAL A 324 13.12 -10.06 -11.62
N ALA A 325 13.15 -10.25 -10.32
CA ALA A 325 12.50 -9.37 -9.36
C ALA A 325 13.46 -8.97 -8.23
N THR A 326 13.30 -7.76 -7.67
CA THR A 326 14.08 -7.35 -6.51
C THR A 326 13.60 -8.07 -5.24
N ARG A 327 14.55 -8.38 -4.36
CA ARG A 327 14.33 -9.03 -3.05
C ARG A 327 13.67 -8.06 -2.08
N THR A 328 12.42 -7.67 -2.34
CA THR A 328 11.66 -6.73 -1.50
C THR A 328 10.18 -7.07 -1.42
N GLY A 329 9.59 -6.77 -0.26
CA GLY A 329 8.15 -6.92 -0.04
C GLY A 329 7.63 -8.31 -0.35
N GLY A 330 6.49 -8.39 -1.03
CA GLY A 330 5.85 -9.64 -1.42
C GLY A 330 6.43 -10.28 -2.68
N MET A 331 7.34 -9.62 -3.40
CA MET A 331 8.00 -10.24 -4.55
C MET A 331 8.80 -11.49 -4.15
N VAL A 332 9.27 -11.54 -2.89
CA VAL A 332 9.94 -12.73 -2.32
C VAL A 332 8.96 -13.90 -2.11
N ASP A 333 7.67 -13.62 -1.95
CA ASP A 333 6.64 -14.66 -1.85
C ASP A 333 6.24 -15.18 -3.24
N ALA A 334 6.23 -14.28 -4.23
CA ALA A 334 5.85 -14.60 -5.60
C ALA A 334 6.97 -15.33 -6.36
N VAL A 335 8.23 -14.92 -6.19
CA VAL A 335 9.39 -15.53 -6.87
C VAL A 335 10.14 -16.42 -5.90
N VAL A 336 10.19 -17.71 -6.21
CA VAL A 336 11.09 -18.68 -5.54
C VAL A 336 12.40 -18.67 -6.29
N ASP A 337 13.43 -18.05 -5.68
CA ASP A 337 14.75 -17.83 -6.28
C ASP A 337 15.37 -19.12 -6.83
N GLY A 338 15.81 -19.10 -8.08
CA GLY A 338 16.39 -20.26 -8.77
C GLY A 338 15.39 -21.38 -9.11
N LYS A 339 14.07 -21.14 -8.97
CA LYS A 339 13.02 -22.12 -9.32
C LYS A 339 11.90 -21.53 -10.17
N THR A 340 11.39 -20.36 -9.84
CA THR A 340 10.31 -19.68 -10.58
C THR A 340 10.76 -18.36 -11.18
N GLY A 341 12.00 -17.96 -10.95
CA GLY A 341 12.62 -16.73 -11.41
C GLY A 341 13.92 -16.46 -10.65
N VAL A 342 14.43 -15.24 -10.77
CA VAL A 342 15.67 -14.79 -10.13
C VAL A 342 15.36 -13.59 -9.22
N LEU A 343 15.84 -13.64 -7.99
CA LEU A 343 15.76 -12.54 -7.04
C LEU A 343 17.11 -11.80 -6.96
N VAL A 344 17.07 -10.47 -7.15
CA VAL A 344 18.24 -9.59 -7.16
C VAL A 344 18.14 -8.52 -6.07
N GLU A 345 19.24 -7.88 -5.72
CA GLU A 345 19.24 -6.83 -4.69
C GLU A 345 18.57 -5.54 -5.20
N PRO A 346 17.73 -4.89 -4.36
CA PRO A 346 17.05 -3.67 -4.74
C PRO A 346 18.02 -2.47 -4.83
N ALA A 347 17.79 -1.55 -5.78
CA ALA A 347 18.64 -0.39 -6.08
C ALA A 347 20.09 -0.76 -6.44
N ASP A 348 20.29 -1.91 -7.02
CA ASP A 348 21.57 -2.41 -7.49
C ASP A 348 21.46 -2.79 -8.99
N PRO A 349 21.83 -1.87 -9.92
CA PRO A 349 21.80 -2.14 -11.35
C PRO A 349 22.72 -3.27 -11.78
N ASP A 350 23.84 -3.52 -11.09
CA ASP A 350 24.76 -4.60 -11.41
C ASP A 350 24.15 -5.96 -11.06
N SER A 351 23.56 -6.08 -9.86
CA SER A 351 22.81 -7.26 -9.47
C SER A 351 21.62 -7.52 -10.42
N LEU A 352 20.93 -6.46 -10.87
CA LEU A 352 19.86 -6.57 -11.85
C LEU A 352 20.38 -7.06 -13.21
N ALA A 353 21.51 -6.54 -13.68
CA ALA A 353 22.15 -6.99 -14.91
C ALA A 353 22.52 -8.47 -14.83
N ASP A 354 23.13 -8.93 -13.73
CA ASP A 354 23.52 -10.32 -13.52
C ASP A 354 22.31 -11.27 -13.58
N GLY A 355 21.20 -10.90 -12.93
CA GLY A 355 19.96 -11.68 -12.99
C GLY A 355 19.39 -11.79 -14.40
N ILE A 356 19.40 -10.70 -15.18
CA ILE A 356 18.93 -10.68 -16.57
C ILE A 356 19.85 -11.51 -17.46
N ILE A 357 21.18 -11.33 -17.36
CA ILE A 357 22.18 -12.08 -18.10
C ILE A 357 22.03 -13.59 -17.85
N THR A 358 21.81 -13.99 -16.60
CA THR A 358 21.59 -15.39 -16.22
C THR A 358 20.41 -16.00 -16.99
N LEU A 359 19.27 -15.31 -17.09
CA LEU A 359 18.10 -15.80 -17.81
C LEU A 359 18.30 -15.79 -19.34
N LEU A 360 18.99 -14.79 -19.87
CA LEU A 360 19.28 -14.71 -21.32
C LEU A 360 20.28 -15.75 -21.77
N ALA A 361 21.24 -16.13 -20.91
CA ALA A 361 22.28 -17.11 -21.21
C ALA A 361 21.73 -18.55 -21.34
N ASP A 362 20.71 -18.90 -20.53
CA ASP A 362 20.06 -20.20 -20.59
C ASP A 362 18.54 -20.04 -20.80
N ARG A 363 18.16 -19.89 -22.06
CA ARG A 363 16.75 -19.74 -22.45
C ARG A 363 15.89 -20.98 -22.13
N ALA A 364 16.49 -22.18 -22.03
CA ALA A 364 15.75 -23.37 -21.64
C ALA A 364 15.39 -23.35 -20.17
N GLN A 365 16.34 -23.00 -19.31
CA GLN A 365 16.11 -22.81 -17.88
C GLN A 365 15.16 -21.63 -17.62
N ALA A 366 15.32 -20.50 -18.31
CA ALA A 366 14.43 -19.36 -18.21
C ALA A 366 12.97 -19.74 -18.49
N ARG A 367 12.72 -20.48 -19.58
CA ARG A 367 11.38 -21.01 -19.88
C ARG A 367 10.87 -21.95 -18.79
N ALA A 368 11.72 -22.84 -18.27
CA ALA A 368 11.34 -23.74 -17.19
C ALA A 368 10.92 -22.95 -15.92
N TYR A 369 11.61 -21.86 -15.61
CA TYR A 369 11.22 -20.97 -14.50
C TYR A 369 9.87 -20.29 -14.77
N GLY A 370 9.61 -19.83 -15.98
CA GLY A 370 8.31 -19.24 -16.37
C GLY A 370 7.15 -20.23 -16.16
N VAL A 371 7.29 -21.47 -16.64
CA VAL A 371 6.30 -22.53 -16.46
C VAL A 371 6.09 -22.86 -14.97
N ALA A 372 7.17 -23.04 -14.21
CA ALA A 372 7.09 -23.30 -12.78
C ALA A 372 6.49 -22.11 -12.02
N GLY A 373 6.80 -20.87 -12.46
CA GLY A 373 6.23 -19.65 -11.93
C GLY A 373 4.72 -19.59 -12.10
N ARG A 374 4.20 -19.91 -13.29
CA ARG A 374 2.75 -19.99 -13.52
C ARG A 374 2.09 -21.02 -12.61
N GLN A 375 2.66 -22.21 -12.49
CA GLN A 375 2.11 -23.24 -11.59
C GLN A 375 2.03 -22.74 -10.15
N TRP A 376 3.09 -22.08 -9.65
CA TRP A 376 3.14 -21.48 -8.33
C TRP A 376 2.09 -20.39 -8.13
N MET A 377 1.86 -19.55 -9.15
CA MET A 377 0.81 -18.53 -9.11
C MET A 377 -0.59 -19.15 -9.06
N LEU A 378 -0.87 -20.14 -9.89
CA LEU A 378 -2.17 -20.82 -9.93
C LEU A 378 -2.48 -21.56 -8.61
N GLU A 379 -1.44 -22.07 -7.93
CA GLU A 379 -1.60 -22.76 -6.64
C GLU A 379 -1.96 -21.82 -5.49
N LYS A 380 -1.45 -20.57 -5.47
CA LYS A 380 -1.47 -19.72 -4.26
C LYS A 380 -1.97 -18.29 -4.45
N PHE A 381 -1.92 -17.74 -5.65
CA PHE A 381 -2.09 -16.32 -5.88
C PHE A 381 -3.23 -16.02 -6.87
N THR A 382 -4.27 -16.84 -6.89
CA THR A 382 -5.47 -16.61 -7.70
C THR A 382 -6.53 -15.83 -6.92
N LEU A 383 -7.49 -15.25 -7.63
CA LEU A 383 -8.67 -14.65 -7.00
C LEU A 383 -9.43 -15.65 -6.14
N ALA A 384 -9.58 -16.89 -6.63
CA ALA A 384 -10.23 -17.97 -5.87
C ALA A 384 -9.53 -18.23 -4.54
N CYS A 385 -8.19 -18.39 -4.53
CA CYS A 385 -7.39 -18.53 -3.31
C CYS A 385 -7.57 -17.37 -2.33
N THR A 386 -7.57 -16.12 -2.87
CA THR A 386 -7.82 -14.91 -2.06
C THR A 386 -9.15 -14.97 -1.36
N VAL A 387 -10.23 -15.26 -2.11
CA VAL A 387 -11.60 -15.23 -1.59
C VAL A 387 -11.89 -16.43 -0.69
N ASP A 388 -11.31 -17.61 -0.95
CA ASP A 388 -11.37 -18.76 -0.05
C ASP A 388 -10.77 -18.43 1.32
N ARG A 389 -9.61 -17.77 1.31
CA ARG A 389 -8.95 -17.36 2.55
C ARG A 389 -9.72 -16.26 3.27
N LEU A 390 -10.32 -15.30 2.54
CA LEU A 390 -11.23 -14.31 3.13
C LEU A 390 -12.44 -14.98 3.79
N ASP A 391 -13.09 -15.91 3.10
CA ASP A 391 -14.25 -16.65 3.61
C ASP A 391 -13.91 -17.42 4.89
N GLU A 392 -12.75 -18.09 4.94
CA GLU A 392 -12.26 -18.77 6.16
C GLU A 392 -12.11 -17.79 7.33
N VAL A 393 -11.49 -16.62 7.07
CA VAL A 393 -11.32 -15.57 8.09
C VAL A 393 -12.68 -15.03 8.55
N TYR A 394 -13.58 -14.73 7.62
CA TYR A 394 -14.92 -14.23 7.93
C TYR A 394 -15.69 -15.22 8.84
N ARG A 395 -15.72 -16.50 8.49
CA ARG A 395 -16.37 -17.56 9.28
C ARG A 395 -15.75 -17.68 10.66
N THR A 396 -14.42 -17.65 10.77
CA THR A 396 -13.72 -17.72 12.06
C THR A 396 -14.23 -16.66 13.04
N TYR A 397 -14.53 -15.45 12.57
CA TYR A 397 -14.98 -14.37 13.44
C TYR A 397 -16.50 -14.25 13.55
N LEU A 398 -17.27 -14.75 12.60
CA LEU A 398 -18.73 -14.85 12.70
C LEU A 398 -19.13 -15.81 13.84
N ASP A 399 -18.42 -16.90 13.98
CA ASP A 399 -18.69 -17.92 15.03
C ASP A 399 -18.35 -17.39 16.44
N ARG A 400 -17.47 -16.41 16.54
CA ARG A 400 -17.05 -15.77 17.81
C ARG A 400 -17.87 -14.55 18.21
N ARG A 401 -18.97 -14.28 17.51
CA ARG A 401 -19.75 -13.04 17.67
C ARG A 401 -20.32 -12.91 19.09
N ARG A 402 -20.02 -11.79 19.76
CA ARG A 402 -20.61 -11.40 21.05
C ARG A 402 -21.72 -10.37 20.83
N GLY A 403 -22.77 -10.44 21.68
CA GLY A 403 -23.89 -9.51 21.62
C GLY A 403 -23.49 -8.05 21.90
N TYR A 404 -24.26 -7.10 21.39
CA TYR A 404 -24.13 -5.66 21.62
C TYR A 404 -24.44 -5.31 23.08
N SER A 405 -23.66 -4.39 23.67
CA SER A 405 -23.89 -3.77 24.96
C SER A 405 -23.88 -2.25 24.82
N ALA A 406 -24.97 -1.57 25.22
CA ALA A 406 -25.09 -0.12 25.20
C ALA A 406 -23.99 0.58 26.04
N PHE A 407 -23.59 -0.03 27.16
CA PHE A 407 -22.50 0.46 28.00
C PHE A 407 -21.15 0.42 27.28
N ALA A 408 -20.91 -0.59 26.46
CA ALA A 408 -19.72 -0.66 25.62
C ALA A 408 -19.71 0.45 24.55
N GLY A 409 -20.84 0.91 24.05
CA GLY A 409 -20.95 2.02 23.11
C GLY A 409 -20.54 3.36 23.72
N PHE A 410 -20.98 3.64 24.95
CA PHE A 410 -20.61 4.88 25.66
C PHE A 410 -19.10 4.95 25.98
N SER A 411 -18.54 3.87 26.51
CA SER A 411 -17.10 3.80 26.81
C SER A 411 -16.23 3.92 25.54
N ARG A 412 -16.68 3.37 24.40
CA ARG A 412 -16.00 3.52 23.10
C ARG A 412 -16.00 4.96 22.62
N GLY A 413 -17.11 5.70 22.75
CA GLY A 413 -17.18 7.12 22.37
C GLY A 413 -16.13 7.97 23.11
N PHE A 414 -15.97 7.72 24.41
CA PHE A 414 -14.99 8.44 25.22
C PHE A 414 -13.54 8.08 24.85
N ILE A 415 -13.25 6.79 24.66
CA ILE A 415 -11.92 6.32 24.22
C ILE A 415 -11.60 6.85 22.82
N ALA A 416 -12.57 6.89 21.90
CA ALA A 416 -12.39 7.42 20.57
C ALA A 416 -12.00 8.89 20.57
N LEU A 417 -12.67 9.71 21.40
CA LEU A 417 -12.35 11.13 21.53
C LEU A 417 -10.92 11.32 22.04
N PHE A 418 -10.50 10.50 23.01
CA PHE A 418 -9.14 10.54 23.54
C PHE A 418 -8.10 10.13 22.50
N VAL A 419 -8.32 8.99 21.81
CA VAL A 419 -7.41 8.51 20.75
C VAL A 419 -7.33 9.52 19.61
N PHE A 420 -8.46 10.08 19.18
CA PHE A 420 -8.47 11.12 18.15
C PHE A 420 -7.68 12.36 18.58
N SER A 421 -7.90 12.85 19.80
CA SER A 421 -7.17 14.02 20.33
C SER A 421 -5.67 13.76 20.41
N TYR A 422 -5.28 12.56 20.83
CA TYR A 422 -3.88 12.15 20.89
C TYR A 422 -3.25 12.04 19.49
N LEU A 423 -3.92 11.39 18.54
CA LEU A 423 -3.47 11.29 17.15
C LEU A 423 -3.32 12.68 16.52
N ALA A 424 -4.30 13.56 16.73
CA ALA A 424 -4.26 14.93 16.23
C ALA A 424 -3.08 15.73 16.83
N ALA A 425 -2.88 15.66 18.14
CA ALA A 425 -1.77 16.35 18.82
C ALA A 425 -0.40 15.83 18.35
N ARG A 426 -0.26 14.51 18.18
CA ARG A 426 1.00 13.90 17.74
C ARG A 426 1.30 14.23 16.28
N LEU A 427 0.30 14.17 15.41
CA LEU A 427 0.46 14.50 14.00
C LEU A 427 0.79 15.99 13.81
N PHE A 428 0.15 16.89 14.59
CA PHE A 428 0.52 18.30 14.65
C PHE A 428 1.98 18.49 15.08
N TRP A 429 2.44 17.71 16.07
CA TRP A 429 3.84 17.72 16.49
C TRP A 429 4.80 17.27 15.38
N ASP A 430 4.49 16.19 14.65
CA ASP A 430 5.32 15.68 13.58
C ASP A 430 5.42 16.64 12.38
N ILE A 431 4.31 17.24 11.97
CA ILE A 431 4.28 18.28 10.94
C ILE A 431 5.14 19.48 11.36
N THR A 432 4.99 19.91 12.60
CA THR A 432 5.71 21.09 13.10
C THR A 432 7.20 20.81 13.39
N SER A 433 7.59 19.57 13.67
CA SER A 433 9.01 19.21 13.86
C SER A 433 9.77 19.17 12.53
N GLY A 434 9.17 18.65 11.47
CA GLY A 434 9.73 18.70 10.12
C GLY A 434 9.90 20.13 9.61
N TYR A 435 8.97 21.01 9.94
CA TYR A 435 9.07 22.44 9.63
C TYR A 435 10.24 23.11 10.37
N ARG A 436 10.51 22.75 11.63
CA ARG A 436 11.65 23.25 12.41
C ARG A 436 13.02 22.86 11.82
N GLU A 437 13.14 21.65 11.32
CA GLU A 437 14.37 21.18 10.67
C GLU A 437 14.62 21.94 9.36
N ASN A 438 13.58 22.16 8.56
CA ASN A 438 13.64 23.01 7.38
C ASN A 438 13.99 24.47 7.71
N LEU A 439 13.45 25.02 8.81
CA LEU A 439 13.78 26.36 9.31
C LEU A 439 15.25 26.46 9.74
N ARG A 440 15.76 25.51 10.49
CA ARG A 440 17.16 25.49 10.91
C ARG A 440 18.11 25.39 9.72
N ALA A 441 17.74 24.60 8.69
CA ALA A 441 18.50 24.52 7.45
C ALA A 441 18.48 25.85 6.68
N ARG A 442 17.33 26.52 6.58
CA ARG A 442 17.19 27.87 5.99
C ARG A 442 17.93 28.94 6.79
N TRP A 443 17.91 28.87 8.12
CA TRP A 443 18.68 29.75 8.99
C TRP A 443 20.18 29.63 8.72
N ARG A 444 20.70 28.41 8.66
CA ARG A 444 22.12 28.18 8.34
C ARG A 444 22.48 28.72 6.94
N SER A 445 21.61 28.50 5.96
CA SER A 445 21.86 29.02 4.60
C SER A 445 21.82 30.57 4.51
N LEU A 446 20.95 31.23 5.30
CA LEU A 446 20.84 32.68 5.38
C LEU A 446 22.00 33.33 6.15
N SER A 447 22.45 32.67 7.23
CA SER A 447 23.61 33.17 8.01
C SER A 447 24.94 33.11 7.21
N ILE A 448 25.05 32.20 6.25
CA ILE A 448 26.20 32.06 5.36
C ILE A 448 26.14 33.05 4.17
N ALA A 449 24.94 33.55 3.80
CA ALA A 449 24.69 34.28 2.56
C ALA A 449 24.86 35.82 2.65
N GLY A 450 25.24 36.38 3.82
CA GLY A 450 25.59 37.79 4.03
C GLY A 450 24.42 38.72 4.41
N PRO A 451 24.71 39.96 4.92
CA PRO A 451 23.73 40.80 5.64
C PRO A 451 22.53 41.29 4.81
N ARG A 452 22.67 41.50 3.51
CA ARG A 452 21.55 41.92 2.64
C ARG A 452 20.44 40.86 2.48
N ARG A 453 20.81 39.58 2.39
CA ARG A 453 19.81 38.47 2.33
C ARG A 453 19.19 38.17 3.70
N PHE A 454 19.88 38.48 4.78
CA PHE A 454 19.39 38.38 6.14
C PHE A 454 18.21 39.35 6.39
N ILE A 455 18.31 40.62 5.96
CA ILE A 455 17.26 41.64 6.15
C ILE A 455 15.99 41.29 5.34
N LEU A 456 16.11 40.74 4.14
CA LEU A 456 14.98 40.34 3.30
C LEU A 456 14.28 39.07 3.83
N GLY A 457 14.97 38.25 4.62
CA GLY A 457 14.42 37.06 5.26
C GLY A 457 13.73 37.31 6.60
N LEU A 458 13.94 38.48 7.21
CA LEU A 458 13.44 38.82 8.55
C LEU A 458 11.91 38.73 8.73
N PRO A 459 11.06 39.20 7.78
CA PRO A 459 9.60 39.08 7.93
C PRO A 459 9.10 37.64 8.00
N ARG A 460 9.72 36.74 7.23
CA ARG A 460 9.43 35.29 7.31
C ARG A 460 9.85 34.69 8.65
N LEU A 461 10.97 35.14 9.19
CA LEU A 461 11.50 34.72 10.48
C LEU A 461 10.56 35.10 11.64
N ILE A 462 9.91 36.26 11.58
CA ILE A 462 8.95 36.75 12.57
C ILE A 462 7.67 35.87 12.54
N VAL A 463 7.16 35.56 11.37
CA VAL A 463 6.02 34.63 11.20
C VAL A 463 6.35 33.27 11.79
N ASP A 464 7.56 32.79 11.57
CA ASP A 464 8.04 31.50 12.05
C ASP A 464 8.20 31.49 13.59
N THR A 465 8.59 32.61 14.19
CA THR A 465 8.66 32.79 15.66
C THR A 465 7.27 32.81 16.31
N ILE A 466 6.27 33.41 15.65
CA ILE A 466 4.87 33.42 16.10
C ILE A 466 4.31 31.99 16.06
N VAL A 467 4.58 31.24 15.01
CA VAL A 467 4.22 29.83 14.89
C VAL A 467 4.87 28.99 15.99
N ASP A 468 6.12 29.28 16.40
CA ASP A 468 6.78 28.60 17.53
C ASP A 468 6.16 28.98 18.90
N GLY A 469 5.63 30.17 19.04
CA GLY A 469 4.84 30.60 20.21
C GLY A 469 3.53 29.82 20.37
N ILE A 470 2.79 29.66 19.27
CA ILE A 470 1.57 28.85 19.21
C ILE A 470 1.88 27.38 19.58
N LYS A 471 3.04 26.87 19.18
CA LYS A 471 3.51 25.51 19.48
C LYS A 471 3.84 25.28 20.95
N ARG A 472 4.36 26.30 21.66
CA ARG A 472 4.60 26.23 23.11
C ARG A 472 3.26 26.14 23.88
N SER A 473 2.25 26.85 23.43
CA SER A 473 0.89 26.78 23.98
C SER A 473 0.25 25.40 23.75
N ALA A 474 0.49 24.78 22.57
CA ALA A 474 0.07 23.41 22.27
C ALA A 474 0.79 22.37 23.15
N ARG A 475 2.06 22.62 23.54
CA ARG A 475 2.82 21.76 24.46
C ARG A 475 2.19 21.72 25.85
N TRP A 476 1.61 22.80 26.31
CA TRP A 476 0.86 22.87 27.55
C TRP A 476 -0.46 22.09 27.49
N LEU A 477 -1.17 22.14 26.34
CA LEU A 477 -2.35 21.29 26.06
C LEU A 477 -2.01 19.81 25.99
N TRP A 478 -0.79 19.46 25.59
CA TRP A 478 -0.33 18.07 25.46
C TRP A 478 -0.09 17.37 26.81
N LEU A 479 0.23 18.12 27.88
CA LEU A 479 0.41 17.55 29.21
C LEU A 479 -0.93 17.21 29.90
N ARG A 480 -2.05 17.82 29.50
CA ARG A 480 -3.38 17.50 30.03
C ARG A 480 -3.84 16.07 29.78
N PRO A 481 -3.59 15.44 28.60
CA PRO A 481 -3.91 14.03 28.41
C PRO A 481 -3.27 13.07 29.42
N LEU A 482 -2.07 13.38 29.92
CA LEU A 482 -1.41 12.59 30.98
C LEU A 482 -2.12 12.69 32.32
N TYR A 483 -2.71 13.85 32.63
CA TYR A 483 -3.55 14.04 33.83
C TYR A 483 -4.89 13.29 33.68
N ILE A 484 -5.50 13.37 32.51
CA ILE A 484 -6.73 12.65 32.17
C ILE A 484 -6.45 11.13 32.17
N TYR A 485 -5.28 10.68 31.69
CA TYR A 485 -4.83 9.31 31.78
C TYR A 485 -4.80 8.79 33.22
N GLY A 486 -4.20 9.55 34.16
CA GLY A 486 -4.14 9.18 35.56
C GLY A 486 -5.54 9.06 36.20
N TYR A 487 -6.44 9.96 35.85
CA TYR A 487 -7.83 9.97 36.34
C TYR A 487 -8.65 8.80 35.77
N ILE A 488 -8.55 8.52 34.49
CA ILE A 488 -9.21 7.38 33.83
C ILE A 488 -8.68 6.05 34.38
N ARG A 489 -7.37 5.94 34.56
CA ARG A 489 -6.74 4.75 35.16
C ARG A 489 -7.28 4.51 36.59
N HIS A 490 -7.58 5.55 37.33
CA HIS A 490 -8.21 5.45 38.65
C HIS A 490 -9.65 4.94 38.56
N LEU A 491 -10.44 5.45 37.61
CA LEU A 491 -11.83 5.03 37.37
C LEU A 491 -11.96 3.58 36.85
N LEU A 492 -10.96 3.08 36.12
CA LEU A 492 -10.98 1.75 35.52
C LEU A 492 -10.27 0.68 36.38
N ARG A 493 -9.85 1.01 37.61
CA ARG A 493 -9.20 0.04 38.50
C ARG A 493 -10.07 -1.20 38.68
N GLY A 494 -9.46 -2.38 38.39
CA GLY A 494 -10.12 -3.68 38.53
C GLY A 494 -10.91 -4.16 37.31
N THR A 495 -10.94 -3.43 36.21
CA THR A 495 -11.65 -3.84 35.00
C THR A 495 -10.74 -4.42 33.91
N ALA A 496 -11.27 -5.32 33.07
CA ALA A 496 -10.53 -5.82 31.88
C ALA A 496 -10.13 -4.71 30.89
N ALA A 497 -10.86 -3.59 30.90
CA ALA A 497 -10.54 -2.40 30.11
C ALA A 497 -9.23 -1.74 30.57
N LEU A 498 -8.85 -1.84 31.84
CA LEU A 498 -7.60 -1.30 32.34
C LEU A 498 -6.39 -2.07 31.80
N ARG A 499 -6.45 -3.39 31.65
CA ARG A 499 -5.36 -4.18 31.07
C ARG A 499 -5.08 -3.78 29.62
N GLN A 500 -6.12 -3.63 28.81
CA GLN A 500 -5.97 -3.17 27.42
C GLN A 500 -5.44 -1.72 27.35
N TRP A 501 -5.85 -0.89 28.26
CA TRP A 501 -5.37 0.49 28.43
C TRP A 501 -3.88 0.54 28.83
N ASP A 502 -3.47 -0.26 29.79
CA ASP A 502 -2.06 -0.34 30.22
C ASP A 502 -1.14 -0.91 29.13
N ILE A 503 -1.61 -1.91 28.34
CA ILE A 503 -0.91 -2.44 27.17
C ILE A 503 -0.74 -1.33 26.10
N PHE A 504 -1.76 -0.56 25.82
CA PHE A 504 -1.71 0.55 24.87
C PHE A 504 -0.67 1.60 25.28
N PHE A 505 -0.67 2.04 26.54
CA PHE A 505 0.28 3.06 27.00
C PHE A 505 1.69 2.55 27.27
N ALA A 506 1.88 1.28 27.60
CA ALA A 506 3.21 0.67 27.68
C ALA A 506 3.90 0.71 26.31
N ARG A 507 3.16 0.39 25.23
CA ARG A 507 3.67 0.46 23.85
C ARG A 507 3.97 1.88 23.38
N ILE A 508 3.11 2.85 23.71
CA ILE A 508 3.37 4.28 23.42
C ILE A 508 4.69 4.74 24.04
N ARG A 509 5.04 4.21 25.22
CA ARG A 509 6.27 4.56 25.96
C ARG A 509 7.49 3.70 25.57
N GLY A 510 7.37 2.80 24.59
CA GLY A 510 8.43 1.88 24.19
C GLY A 510 8.80 0.85 25.27
N ARG A 511 7.87 0.52 26.18
CA ARG A 511 8.05 -0.47 27.26
C ARG A 511 7.30 -1.76 26.92
N GLN A 512 7.84 -2.90 27.37
CA GLN A 512 7.09 -4.16 27.27
C GLN A 512 5.81 -4.08 28.10
N PRO A 513 4.66 -4.58 27.57
CA PRO A 513 3.41 -4.59 28.32
C PRO A 513 3.53 -5.48 29.56
N PRO A 514 2.85 -5.13 30.65
CA PRO A 514 2.76 -6.00 31.81
C PRO A 514 2.08 -7.32 31.43
N THR A 515 2.66 -8.43 31.87
CA THR A 515 2.19 -9.80 31.67
C THR A 515 0.79 -10.06 32.23
#